data_bc2af1b50dd9dc1c4ff5102e0a578561
#
_entry.id   bc2af1b50dd9dc1c4ff5102e0a578561
#
_cell.length_a   1.000
_cell.length_b   1.000
_cell.length_c   1.000
_cell.angle_alpha   90.00
_cell.angle_beta   90.00
_cell.angle_gamma   90.00
#
_symmetry.space_group_name_H-M   'P 1'
#
loop_
_entity.id
_entity.type
_entity.pdbx_description
1 polymer ?
#
loop_
_entity_poly.entity_id
_entity_poly.type
_entity_poly.pdbx_seq_one_letter_code
_entity_poly.pdbx_strand_id
1 'polypeptide(L)'
;MKRIILSGGGTGGHIYPAVAVAEALGRHYGANAELLFVGAEGKMEMEKVPALGYRIVGLPIAGMQRRLELRNLAVPFKAVLSVLRARRIIRDFGADVVVGFGGYASGPVLWTAQRMGVPTIIQEQNSYAGVTNKILARGARRICVAYEGMERFFPADRIVHTGNPLRGRFCKQGADRGEALRHFGLAAAKPVVLVVGGSLGTRTLNEMMKAWVLSLGGAPAPVQVIWQTGRYYEREMREFLAAHPTDGVWQGPFIDRMDYAYAAADLVISRSGACTVSELCLVAKPTIFVPSPNVAEDHQTKNARALADRGAALMVRDDQAVASAMPLAVGVLGDPARLASLSRGIEALAIDDSAERIVGEIVKLIG
;
A
#
# COMPACT_ATOMS: atom_id res chain seq x y z
N MET A 1 10.01 -8.74 -29.45
CA MET A 1 9.33 -7.81 -28.53
C MET A 1 8.60 -8.65 -27.49
N LYS A 2 8.87 -8.43 -26.20
CA LYS A 2 8.22 -9.20 -25.10
C LYS A 2 6.85 -8.61 -24.81
N ARG A 3 5.84 -9.47 -24.63
CA ARG A 3 4.45 -9.06 -24.38
C ARG A 3 3.99 -9.49 -22.99
N ILE A 4 3.78 -8.52 -22.12
CA ILE A 4 3.55 -8.77 -20.68
C ILE A 4 2.20 -8.20 -20.29
N ILE A 5 1.34 -9.03 -19.70
CA ILE A 5 0.08 -8.60 -19.10
C ILE A 5 0.28 -8.41 -17.59
N LEU A 6 -0.14 -7.25 -17.09
CA LEU A 6 -0.18 -6.91 -15.67
C LEU A 6 -1.63 -6.81 -15.23
N SER A 7 -2.08 -7.64 -14.29
CA SER A 7 -3.47 -7.66 -13.83
C SER A 7 -3.58 -7.39 -12.35
N GLY A 8 -4.37 -6.39 -12.01
CA GLY A 8 -4.63 -5.99 -10.64
C GLY A 8 -5.60 -4.83 -10.59
N GLY A 9 -6.21 -4.59 -9.45
CA GLY A 9 -7.13 -3.46 -9.34
C GLY A 9 -8.02 -3.49 -8.10
N GLY A 10 -9.00 -2.59 -8.09
CA GLY A 10 -9.93 -2.39 -6.99
C GLY A 10 -9.42 -1.49 -5.87
N THR A 11 -8.12 -1.44 -5.66
CA THR A 11 -7.49 -0.56 -4.65
C THR A 11 -6.12 -0.08 -5.10
N GLY A 12 -5.64 1.03 -4.54
CA GLY A 12 -4.28 1.52 -4.79
C GLY A 12 -3.19 0.51 -4.43
N GLY A 13 -3.44 -0.33 -3.41
CA GLY A 13 -2.51 -1.37 -2.98
C GLY A 13 -2.24 -2.47 -4.03
N HIS A 14 -3.09 -2.62 -5.05
CA HIS A 14 -2.87 -3.52 -6.17
C HIS A 14 -2.38 -2.79 -7.43
N ILE A 15 -2.85 -1.54 -7.62
CA ILE A 15 -2.56 -0.75 -8.83
C ILE A 15 -1.11 -0.25 -8.80
N TYR A 16 -0.69 0.38 -7.70
CA TYR A 16 0.63 1.01 -7.64
C TYR A 16 1.79 0.01 -7.67
N PRO A 17 1.72 -1.18 -7.04
CA PRO A 17 2.68 -2.24 -7.25
C PRO A 17 2.80 -2.69 -8.73
N ALA A 18 1.65 -2.82 -9.43
CA ALA A 18 1.66 -3.17 -10.84
C ALA A 18 2.32 -2.08 -11.70
N VAL A 19 2.07 -0.81 -11.38
CA VAL A 19 2.71 0.34 -12.07
C VAL A 19 4.21 0.38 -11.78
N ALA A 20 4.64 0.15 -10.55
CA ALA A 20 6.07 0.11 -10.20
C ALA A 20 6.83 -0.97 -10.99
N VAL A 21 6.23 -2.15 -11.14
CA VAL A 21 6.80 -3.21 -11.98
C VAL A 21 6.76 -2.83 -13.47
N ALA A 22 5.70 -2.16 -13.95
CA ALA A 22 5.65 -1.67 -15.32
C ALA A 22 6.76 -0.64 -15.62
N GLU A 23 7.01 0.28 -14.70
CA GLU A 23 8.11 1.25 -14.79
C GLU A 23 9.48 0.54 -14.83
N ALA A 24 9.68 -0.48 -13.98
CA ALA A 24 10.91 -1.27 -13.95
C ALA A 24 11.09 -2.10 -15.24
N LEU A 25 10.02 -2.69 -15.78
CA LEU A 25 10.04 -3.36 -17.08
C LEU A 25 10.39 -2.39 -18.23
N GLY A 26 9.86 -1.17 -18.17
CA GLY A 26 10.22 -0.11 -19.13
C GLY A 26 11.70 0.25 -19.05
N ARG A 27 12.29 0.33 -17.86
CA ARG A 27 13.74 0.53 -17.69
C ARG A 27 14.57 -0.65 -18.21
N HIS A 28 14.08 -1.87 -18.02
CA HIS A 28 14.81 -3.09 -18.39
C HIS A 28 14.77 -3.37 -19.91
N TYR A 29 13.59 -3.30 -20.51
CA TYR A 29 13.39 -3.69 -21.92
C TYR A 29 13.31 -2.51 -22.88
N GLY A 30 13.03 -1.29 -22.41
CA GLY A 30 12.79 -0.13 -23.26
C GLY A 30 11.67 -0.40 -24.28
N ALA A 31 11.92 -0.14 -25.54
CA ALA A 31 10.97 -0.38 -26.65
C ALA A 31 10.79 -1.87 -26.99
N ASN A 32 11.55 -2.78 -26.36
CA ASN A 32 11.47 -4.22 -26.65
C ASN A 32 10.39 -4.94 -25.82
N ALA A 33 9.61 -4.23 -25.02
CA ALA A 33 8.45 -4.78 -24.31
C ALA A 33 7.17 -4.00 -24.65
N GLU A 34 6.09 -4.75 -24.82
CA GLU A 34 4.72 -4.22 -24.87
C GLU A 34 3.98 -4.63 -23.60
N LEU A 35 3.42 -3.64 -22.90
CA LEU A 35 2.71 -3.84 -21.65
C LEU A 35 1.21 -3.61 -21.82
N LEU A 36 0.40 -4.50 -21.28
CA LEU A 36 -1.05 -4.37 -21.25
C LEU A 36 -1.56 -4.60 -19.84
N PHE A 37 -2.27 -3.61 -19.30
CA PHE A 37 -2.97 -3.79 -18.04
C PHE A 37 -4.35 -4.43 -18.28
N VAL A 38 -4.78 -5.26 -17.32
CA VAL A 38 -6.15 -5.81 -17.30
C VAL A 38 -6.74 -5.58 -15.92
N GLY A 39 -7.83 -4.81 -15.85
CA GLY A 39 -8.52 -4.39 -14.65
C GLY A 39 -10.01 -4.74 -14.66
N ALA A 40 -10.77 -4.29 -13.65
CA ALA A 40 -12.22 -4.42 -13.58
C ALA A 40 -12.91 -3.16 -14.09
N GLU A 41 -13.92 -3.30 -14.93
CA GLU A 41 -14.72 -2.18 -15.45
C GLU A 41 -15.34 -1.36 -14.32
N GLY A 42 -15.35 -0.03 -14.49
CA GLY A 42 -15.92 0.91 -13.52
C GLY A 42 -15.15 0.99 -12.19
N LYS A 43 -13.90 0.54 -12.14
CA LYS A 43 -13.02 0.66 -10.98
C LYS A 43 -11.92 1.68 -11.22
N MET A 44 -11.28 2.11 -10.14
CA MET A 44 -10.29 3.20 -10.14
C MET A 44 -9.10 2.95 -11.08
N GLU A 45 -8.75 1.70 -11.35
CA GLU A 45 -7.67 1.36 -12.28
C GLU A 45 -7.97 1.83 -13.70
N MET A 46 -9.25 1.86 -14.10
CA MET A 46 -9.65 2.31 -15.44
C MET A 46 -9.40 3.80 -15.69
N GLU A 47 -9.23 4.60 -14.64
CA GLU A 47 -8.86 6.02 -14.70
C GLU A 47 -7.37 6.23 -14.40
N LYS A 48 -6.86 5.55 -13.35
CA LYS A 48 -5.50 5.78 -12.84
C LYS A 48 -4.42 5.24 -13.79
N VAL A 49 -4.62 4.07 -14.38
CA VAL A 49 -3.61 3.44 -15.25
C VAL A 49 -3.42 4.23 -16.57
N PRO A 50 -4.49 4.65 -17.28
CA PRO A 50 -4.34 5.52 -18.45
C PRO A 50 -3.71 6.88 -18.13
N ALA A 51 -4.05 7.48 -16.97
CA ALA A 51 -3.44 8.75 -16.54
C ALA A 51 -1.91 8.64 -16.33
N LEU A 52 -1.38 7.41 -16.22
CA LEU A 52 0.05 7.11 -16.14
C LEU A 52 0.66 6.67 -17.49
N GLY A 53 -0.11 6.77 -18.59
CA GLY A 53 0.36 6.45 -19.94
C GLY A 53 0.31 4.98 -20.33
N TYR A 54 -0.34 4.11 -19.55
CA TYR A 54 -0.43 2.68 -19.87
C TYR A 54 -1.78 2.30 -20.47
N ARG A 55 -1.76 1.36 -21.42
CA ARG A 55 -2.98 0.74 -21.96
C ARG A 55 -3.61 -0.18 -20.91
N ILE A 56 -4.95 -0.11 -20.78
CA ILE A 56 -5.72 -1.00 -19.92
C ILE A 56 -6.97 -1.49 -20.65
N VAL A 57 -7.34 -2.75 -20.39
CA VAL A 57 -8.61 -3.35 -20.82
C VAL A 57 -9.38 -3.79 -19.57
N GLY A 58 -10.68 -3.43 -19.53
CA GLY A 58 -11.56 -3.80 -18.44
C GLY A 58 -12.19 -5.19 -18.63
N LEU A 59 -12.39 -5.91 -17.53
CA LEU A 59 -13.24 -7.11 -17.46
C LEU A 59 -14.57 -6.78 -16.77
N PRO A 60 -15.70 -7.35 -17.20
CA PRO A 60 -17.01 -7.12 -16.59
C PRO A 60 -17.16 -7.88 -15.26
N ILE A 61 -16.14 -7.85 -14.41
CA ILE A 61 -16.11 -8.55 -13.13
C ILE A 61 -16.47 -7.61 -11.99
N ALA A 62 -17.22 -8.10 -11.02
CA ALA A 62 -17.49 -7.40 -9.77
C ALA A 62 -17.19 -8.33 -8.60
N GLY A 63 -16.72 -7.76 -7.49
CA GLY A 63 -16.59 -8.49 -6.24
C GLY A 63 -17.97 -8.91 -5.72
N MET A 64 -18.02 -10.06 -5.10
CA MET A 64 -19.20 -10.53 -4.38
C MET A 64 -19.40 -9.65 -3.16
N GLN A 65 -20.56 -8.99 -3.07
CA GLN A 65 -20.91 -8.19 -1.89
C GLN A 65 -21.24 -9.13 -0.72
N ARG A 66 -20.79 -8.78 0.48
CA ARG A 66 -21.04 -9.58 1.70
C ARG A 66 -22.52 -9.63 2.09
N ARG A 67 -23.37 -8.75 1.54
CA ARG A 67 -24.83 -8.78 1.72
C ARG A 67 -25.46 -9.62 0.61
N LEU A 68 -26.49 -10.40 0.98
CA LEU A 68 -27.32 -11.15 0.03
C LEU A 68 -28.16 -10.15 -0.77
N GLU A 69 -27.64 -9.72 -1.91
CA GLU A 69 -28.35 -8.85 -2.85
C GLU A 69 -28.61 -9.62 -4.16
N LEU A 70 -29.70 -9.30 -4.85
CA LEU A 70 -30.05 -9.87 -6.17
C LEU A 70 -28.91 -9.69 -7.19
N ARG A 71 -28.07 -8.68 -7.00
CA ARG A 71 -26.85 -8.45 -7.79
C ARG A 71 -25.82 -9.59 -7.70
N ASN A 72 -25.83 -10.36 -6.62
CA ASN A 72 -24.94 -11.52 -6.47
C ASN A 72 -25.28 -12.67 -7.41
N LEU A 73 -26.53 -12.76 -7.90
CA LEU A 73 -26.95 -13.75 -8.90
C LEU A 73 -26.24 -13.55 -10.26
N ALA A 74 -25.83 -12.34 -10.59
CA ALA A 74 -25.08 -12.03 -11.80
C ALA A 74 -23.56 -12.35 -11.69
N VAL A 75 -23.03 -12.63 -10.48
CA VAL A 75 -21.59 -12.85 -10.26
C VAL A 75 -21.07 -14.07 -11.02
N PRO A 76 -21.72 -15.25 -10.99
CA PRO A 76 -21.24 -16.41 -11.75
C PRO A 76 -21.23 -16.14 -13.25
N PHE A 77 -22.26 -15.50 -13.79
CA PHE A 77 -22.35 -15.15 -15.21
C PHE A 77 -21.25 -14.16 -15.62
N LYS A 78 -21.03 -13.12 -14.82
CA LYS A 78 -19.92 -12.16 -15.02
C LYS A 78 -18.56 -12.84 -14.92
N ALA A 79 -18.39 -13.83 -14.05
CA ALA A 79 -17.15 -14.59 -13.93
C ALA A 79 -16.87 -15.36 -15.22
N VAL A 80 -17.86 -16.07 -15.79
CA VAL A 80 -17.72 -16.79 -17.06
C VAL A 80 -17.39 -15.83 -18.20
N LEU A 81 -18.12 -14.71 -18.33
CA LEU A 81 -17.83 -13.69 -19.33
C LEU A 81 -16.41 -13.11 -19.18
N SER A 82 -15.97 -12.91 -17.94
CA SER A 82 -14.61 -12.42 -17.66
C SER A 82 -13.55 -13.42 -18.09
N VAL A 83 -13.77 -14.72 -17.90
CA VAL A 83 -12.87 -15.80 -18.38
C VAL A 83 -12.81 -15.82 -19.92
N LEU A 84 -13.96 -15.75 -20.60
CA LEU A 84 -13.99 -15.72 -22.07
C LEU A 84 -13.30 -14.49 -22.63
N ARG A 85 -13.52 -13.32 -22.01
CA ARG A 85 -12.88 -12.08 -22.41
C ARG A 85 -11.38 -12.09 -22.10
N ALA A 86 -10.97 -12.61 -20.94
CA ALA A 86 -9.56 -12.79 -20.61
C ALA A 86 -8.84 -13.70 -21.62
N ARG A 87 -9.48 -14.82 -22.03
CA ARG A 87 -8.93 -15.70 -23.05
C ARG A 87 -8.69 -14.99 -24.38
N ARG A 88 -9.66 -14.17 -24.79
CA ARG A 88 -9.51 -13.38 -26.02
C ARG A 88 -8.37 -12.35 -25.89
N ILE A 89 -8.32 -11.61 -24.80
CA ILE A 89 -7.27 -10.61 -24.53
C ILE A 89 -5.88 -11.27 -24.56
N ILE A 90 -5.69 -12.38 -23.82
CA ILE A 90 -4.40 -13.08 -23.73
C ILE A 90 -3.95 -13.58 -25.11
N ARG A 91 -4.88 -14.17 -25.87
CA ARG A 91 -4.58 -14.68 -27.22
C ARG A 91 -4.29 -13.57 -28.21
N ASP A 92 -5.15 -12.55 -28.28
CA ASP A 92 -5.06 -11.46 -29.28
C ASP A 92 -3.84 -10.54 -29.01
N PHE A 93 -3.47 -10.40 -27.71
CA PHE A 93 -2.24 -9.72 -27.31
C PHE A 93 -0.99 -10.60 -27.53
N GLY A 94 -1.14 -11.93 -27.49
CA GLY A 94 -0.02 -12.87 -27.60
C GLY A 94 0.91 -12.81 -26.39
N ALA A 95 0.35 -12.84 -25.17
CA ALA A 95 1.10 -12.67 -23.93
C ALA A 95 2.16 -13.76 -23.71
N ASP A 96 3.41 -13.38 -23.46
CA ASP A 96 4.50 -14.27 -23.07
C ASP A 96 4.42 -14.64 -21.57
N VAL A 97 3.91 -13.71 -20.74
CA VAL A 97 3.72 -13.90 -19.29
C VAL A 97 2.57 -13.02 -18.79
N VAL A 98 1.92 -13.49 -17.73
CA VAL A 98 0.88 -12.72 -17.01
C VAL A 98 1.26 -12.59 -15.55
N VAL A 99 1.28 -11.35 -15.03
CA VAL A 99 1.59 -11.04 -13.64
C VAL A 99 0.34 -10.53 -12.93
N GLY A 100 -0.04 -11.16 -11.82
CA GLY A 100 -1.20 -10.80 -11.01
C GLY A 100 -0.80 -10.12 -9.72
N PHE A 101 -1.37 -8.94 -9.47
CA PHE A 101 -1.16 -8.14 -8.26
C PHE A 101 -2.34 -8.19 -7.29
N GLY A 102 -3.30 -9.10 -7.52
CA GLY A 102 -4.50 -9.20 -6.70
C GLY A 102 -5.67 -8.35 -7.22
N GLY A 103 -6.74 -8.34 -6.44
CA GLY A 103 -8.02 -7.75 -6.86
C GLY A 103 -8.86 -8.70 -7.72
N TYR A 104 -10.07 -8.25 -8.05
CA TYR A 104 -11.06 -9.12 -8.71
C TYR A 104 -10.68 -9.50 -10.14
N ALA A 105 -9.98 -8.62 -10.88
CA ALA A 105 -9.60 -8.88 -12.26
C ALA A 105 -8.50 -9.93 -12.40
N SER A 106 -7.55 -9.97 -11.45
CA SER A 106 -6.42 -10.90 -11.54
C SER A 106 -6.84 -12.38 -11.50
N GLY A 107 -7.94 -12.71 -10.80
CA GLY A 107 -8.46 -14.06 -10.71
C GLY A 107 -8.72 -14.71 -12.06
N PRO A 108 -9.71 -14.23 -12.85
CA PRO A 108 -10.00 -14.80 -14.16
C PRO A 108 -8.84 -14.66 -15.17
N VAL A 109 -8.03 -13.61 -15.09
CA VAL A 109 -6.90 -13.43 -16.01
C VAL A 109 -5.83 -14.48 -15.78
N LEU A 110 -5.35 -14.66 -14.55
CA LEU A 110 -4.33 -15.65 -14.24
C LEU A 110 -4.85 -17.09 -14.43
N TRP A 111 -6.07 -17.36 -13.97
CA TRP A 111 -6.68 -18.68 -14.16
C TRP A 111 -6.74 -19.06 -15.65
N THR A 112 -7.15 -18.12 -16.49
CA THR A 112 -7.21 -18.35 -17.94
C THR A 112 -5.82 -18.50 -18.55
N ALA A 113 -4.85 -17.67 -18.17
CA ALA A 113 -3.47 -17.79 -18.63
C ALA A 113 -2.88 -19.17 -18.30
N GLN A 114 -3.06 -19.64 -17.07
CA GLN A 114 -2.63 -20.97 -16.63
C GLN A 114 -3.25 -22.09 -17.47
N ARG A 115 -4.54 -21.99 -17.82
CA ARG A 115 -5.25 -22.96 -18.68
C ARG A 115 -4.81 -22.90 -20.14
N MET A 116 -4.30 -21.77 -20.59
CA MET A 116 -3.74 -21.59 -21.93
C MET A 116 -2.25 -21.95 -22.01
N GLY A 117 -1.61 -22.37 -20.90
CA GLY A 117 -0.19 -22.68 -20.85
C GLY A 117 0.73 -21.45 -20.80
N VAL A 118 0.17 -20.22 -20.67
CA VAL A 118 0.94 -19.00 -20.50
C VAL A 118 1.46 -18.94 -19.06
N PRO A 119 2.77 -18.74 -18.84
CA PRO A 119 3.34 -18.67 -17.51
C PRO A 119 2.76 -17.50 -16.71
N THR A 120 2.53 -17.72 -15.41
CA THR A 120 1.99 -16.71 -14.52
C THR A 120 2.87 -16.49 -13.31
N ILE A 121 2.93 -15.21 -12.87
CA ILE A 121 3.54 -14.79 -11.62
C ILE A 121 2.44 -14.17 -10.75
N ILE A 122 2.45 -14.48 -9.46
CA ILE A 122 1.62 -13.83 -8.45
C ILE A 122 2.50 -12.90 -7.62
N GLN A 123 2.07 -11.68 -7.37
CA GLN A 123 2.64 -10.81 -6.36
C GLN A 123 1.65 -10.66 -5.20
N GLU A 124 2.07 -11.03 -3.98
CA GLU A 124 1.29 -10.89 -2.76
C GLU A 124 1.89 -9.80 -1.87
N GLN A 125 1.11 -8.75 -1.64
CA GLN A 125 1.56 -7.56 -0.92
C GLN A 125 1.45 -7.69 0.61
N ASN A 126 0.58 -8.55 1.09
CA ASN A 126 0.22 -8.63 2.51
C ASN A 126 0.89 -9.82 3.19
N SER A 127 1.06 -9.73 4.50
CA SER A 127 1.54 -10.83 5.34
C SER A 127 0.54 -12.00 5.48
N TYR A 128 -0.67 -11.82 4.93
CA TYR A 128 -1.71 -12.85 4.85
C TYR A 128 -2.25 -12.91 3.43
N ALA A 129 -2.10 -14.05 2.80
CA ALA A 129 -2.44 -14.23 1.40
C ALA A 129 -3.94 -14.11 1.13
N GLY A 130 -4.29 -13.34 0.09
CA GLY A 130 -5.65 -13.25 -0.40
C GLY A 130 -6.16 -14.58 -0.95
N VAL A 131 -7.48 -14.81 -0.85
CA VAL A 131 -8.12 -16.07 -1.29
C VAL A 131 -7.81 -16.38 -2.76
N THR A 132 -7.89 -15.37 -3.62
CA THR A 132 -7.61 -15.54 -5.06
C THR A 132 -6.18 -16.03 -5.30
N ASN A 133 -5.20 -15.41 -4.62
CA ASN A 133 -3.80 -15.80 -4.75
C ASN A 133 -3.55 -17.23 -4.24
N LYS A 134 -4.20 -17.64 -3.14
CA LYS A 134 -4.13 -19.03 -2.64
C LYS A 134 -4.65 -20.04 -3.66
N ILE A 135 -5.77 -19.75 -4.33
CA ILE A 135 -6.35 -20.63 -5.35
C ILE A 135 -5.42 -20.74 -6.58
N LEU A 136 -4.86 -19.62 -7.01
CA LEU A 136 -4.04 -19.54 -8.22
C LEU A 136 -2.59 -20.03 -8.02
N ALA A 137 -2.13 -20.14 -6.76
CA ALA A 137 -0.76 -20.46 -6.42
C ALA A 137 -0.25 -21.77 -7.03
N ARG A 138 -1.14 -22.78 -7.09
CA ARG A 138 -0.79 -24.11 -7.66
C ARG A 138 -0.45 -24.07 -9.16
N GLY A 139 -0.98 -23.10 -9.90
CA GLY A 139 -0.72 -22.94 -11.33
C GLY A 139 0.35 -21.89 -11.64
N ALA A 140 0.75 -21.07 -10.65
CA ALA A 140 1.75 -20.03 -10.85
C ALA A 140 3.17 -20.60 -10.96
N ARG A 141 4.00 -20.03 -11.82
CA ARG A 141 5.41 -20.40 -11.95
C ARG A 141 6.25 -19.80 -10.83
N ARG A 142 5.92 -18.56 -10.39
CA ARG A 142 6.56 -17.87 -9.28
C ARG A 142 5.52 -17.12 -8.47
N ILE A 143 5.81 -16.96 -7.19
CA ILE A 143 4.98 -16.24 -6.23
C ILE A 143 5.89 -15.27 -5.49
N CYS A 144 5.88 -14.03 -5.92
CA CYS A 144 6.64 -12.93 -5.32
C CYS A 144 5.90 -12.44 -4.08
N VAL A 145 6.53 -12.51 -2.93
CA VAL A 145 5.90 -12.17 -1.64
C VAL A 145 6.63 -11.02 -0.96
N ALA A 146 5.88 -10.21 -0.23
CA ALA A 146 6.42 -9.09 0.53
C ALA A 146 6.94 -9.47 1.92
N TYR A 147 6.48 -10.57 2.47
CA TYR A 147 6.79 -11.03 3.82
C TYR A 147 7.32 -12.45 3.81
N GLU A 148 8.15 -12.77 4.79
CA GLU A 148 8.59 -14.12 5.09
C GLU A 148 7.45 -14.96 5.70
N GLY A 149 7.63 -16.29 5.77
CA GLY A 149 6.68 -17.21 6.39
C GLY A 149 5.42 -17.44 5.56
N MET A 150 5.50 -17.20 4.24
CA MET A 150 4.35 -17.37 3.33
C MET A 150 4.17 -18.82 2.85
N GLU A 151 5.04 -19.75 3.24
CA GLU A 151 4.98 -21.19 2.98
C GLU A 151 3.70 -21.82 3.55
N ARG A 152 3.13 -21.22 4.59
CA ARG A 152 1.82 -21.61 5.15
C ARG A 152 0.65 -21.39 4.19
N PHE A 153 0.84 -20.64 3.11
CA PHE A 153 -0.19 -20.32 2.13
C PHE A 153 0.14 -20.80 0.73
N PHE A 154 1.42 -20.90 0.39
CA PHE A 154 1.92 -21.13 -0.95
C PHE A 154 2.93 -22.27 -1.01
N PRO A 155 3.10 -22.96 -2.17
CA PRO A 155 4.17 -23.93 -2.38
C PRO A 155 5.55 -23.27 -2.20
N ALA A 156 6.35 -23.80 -1.29
CA ALA A 156 7.64 -23.20 -0.90
C ALA A 156 8.63 -23.08 -2.08
N ASP A 157 8.62 -24.05 -2.99
CA ASP A 157 9.47 -24.09 -4.19
C ASP A 157 9.19 -22.98 -5.22
N ARG A 158 8.07 -22.28 -5.07
CA ARG A 158 7.64 -21.19 -5.97
C ARG A 158 7.74 -19.80 -5.35
N ILE A 159 7.95 -19.73 -4.05
CA ILE A 159 8.05 -18.46 -3.33
C ILE A 159 9.39 -17.78 -3.64
N VAL A 160 9.31 -16.48 -3.89
CA VAL A 160 10.47 -15.59 -3.95
C VAL A 160 10.17 -14.37 -3.07
N HIS A 161 11.01 -14.13 -2.07
CA HIS A 161 10.88 -12.95 -1.22
C HIS A 161 11.44 -11.74 -1.94
N THR A 162 10.53 -10.94 -2.53
CA THR A 162 10.87 -9.78 -3.34
C THR A 162 10.60 -8.44 -2.65
N GLY A 163 9.82 -8.43 -1.58
CA GLY A 163 9.26 -7.19 -1.04
C GLY A 163 8.06 -6.69 -1.84
N ASN A 164 7.58 -5.50 -1.49
CA ASN A 164 6.54 -4.80 -2.24
C ASN A 164 7.15 -3.79 -3.21
N PRO A 165 6.84 -3.87 -4.50
CA PRO A 165 7.27 -2.85 -5.45
C PRO A 165 6.54 -1.53 -5.17
N LEU A 166 7.32 -0.49 -4.91
CA LEU A 166 6.84 0.84 -4.62
C LEU A 166 7.09 1.78 -5.78
N ARG A 167 6.16 2.69 -6.00
CA ARG A 167 6.30 3.75 -6.97
C ARG A 167 7.10 4.90 -6.36
N GLY A 168 8.08 5.41 -7.11
CA GLY A 168 8.95 6.49 -6.66
C GLY A 168 10.18 5.95 -5.90
N ARG A 169 11.07 6.87 -5.56
CA ARG A 169 12.28 6.55 -4.79
C ARG A 169 12.09 7.01 -3.35
N PHE A 170 11.58 6.12 -2.52
CA PHE A 170 11.63 6.31 -1.08
C PHE A 170 12.97 5.78 -0.57
N CYS A 171 13.69 6.58 0.19
CA CYS A 171 14.95 6.17 0.80
C CYS A 171 15.18 6.94 2.12
N LYS A 172 16.03 6.39 2.98
CA LYS A 172 16.37 7.01 4.26
C LYS A 172 17.02 8.39 4.11
N GLN A 173 17.77 8.61 3.04
CA GLN A 173 18.46 9.87 2.71
C GLN A 173 17.57 10.86 1.96
N GLY A 174 16.27 10.79 2.05
CA GLY A 174 15.26 11.58 1.35
C GLY A 174 15.53 13.07 1.20
N ALA A 175 14.48 13.88 1.26
CA ALA A 175 14.56 15.35 1.18
C ALA A 175 15.28 15.93 2.41
N ASP A 176 15.82 17.15 2.26
CA ASP A 176 16.43 17.89 3.38
C ASP A 176 15.39 18.19 4.47
N ARG A 177 15.74 17.87 5.73
CA ARG A 177 14.83 18.05 6.86
C ARG A 177 14.48 19.52 7.10
N GLY A 178 15.45 20.44 6.93
CA GLY A 178 15.23 21.87 7.15
C GLY A 178 14.27 22.44 6.09
N GLU A 179 14.42 22.04 4.82
CA GLU A 179 13.47 22.40 3.77
C GLU A 179 12.07 21.81 4.02
N ALA A 180 12.01 20.56 4.45
CA ALA A 180 10.76 19.89 4.78
C ALA A 180 10.02 20.60 5.94
N LEU A 181 10.72 20.96 7.00
CA LEU A 181 10.14 21.72 8.12
C LEU A 181 9.62 23.07 7.67
N ARG A 182 10.39 23.81 6.85
CA ARG A 182 9.94 25.11 6.29
C ARG A 182 8.70 24.95 5.41
N HIS A 183 8.63 23.88 4.61
CA HIS A 183 7.48 23.59 3.76
C HIS A 183 6.17 23.45 4.56
N PHE A 184 6.24 22.83 5.74
CA PHE A 184 5.09 22.65 6.62
C PHE A 184 4.93 23.78 7.66
N GLY A 185 5.79 24.81 7.66
CA GLY A 185 5.74 25.88 8.65
C GLY A 185 6.08 25.42 10.07
N LEU A 186 6.96 24.42 10.20
CA LEU A 186 7.33 23.82 11.48
C LEU A 186 8.71 24.29 11.96
N ALA A 187 8.89 24.34 13.30
CA ALA A 187 10.13 24.75 13.92
C ALA A 187 11.12 23.59 14.08
N ALA A 188 12.42 23.85 13.94
CA ALA A 188 13.45 22.81 14.06
C ALA A 188 13.63 22.25 15.49
N ALA A 189 13.25 23.01 16.51
CA ALA A 189 13.53 22.69 17.91
C ALA A 189 12.59 21.66 18.55
N LYS A 190 11.48 21.30 17.89
CA LYS A 190 10.49 20.36 18.43
C LYS A 190 10.37 19.12 17.57
N PRO A 191 10.18 17.93 18.16
CA PRO A 191 9.95 16.70 17.39
C PRO A 191 8.61 16.78 16.64
N VAL A 192 8.53 16.05 15.53
CA VAL A 192 7.39 16.04 14.61
C VAL A 192 6.76 14.65 14.52
N VAL A 193 5.46 14.57 14.75
CA VAL A 193 4.63 13.38 14.49
C VAL A 193 3.92 13.55 13.14
N LEU A 194 4.08 12.59 12.25
CA LEU A 194 3.30 12.52 11.01
C LEU A 194 2.10 11.60 11.24
N VAL A 195 0.89 12.11 11.00
CA VAL A 195 -0.36 11.34 11.12
C VAL A 195 -1.00 11.16 9.74
N VAL A 196 -1.06 9.93 9.24
CA VAL A 196 -1.59 9.62 7.90
C VAL A 196 -2.60 8.47 7.92
N GLY A 197 -3.78 8.71 7.38
CA GLY A 197 -4.89 7.75 7.31
C GLY A 197 -5.21 7.24 5.90
N GLY A 198 -4.35 7.58 4.92
CA GLY A 198 -4.60 7.35 3.49
C GLY A 198 -5.37 8.49 2.82
N SER A 199 -5.49 8.47 1.49
CA SER A 199 -5.99 9.58 0.66
C SER A 199 -7.44 10.01 0.94
N LEU A 200 -8.27 9.10 1.43
CA LEU A 200 -9.67 9.41 1.81
C LEU A 200 -9.79 9.89 3.25
N GLY A 201 -8.76 9.69 4.05
CA GLY A 201 -8.74 9.94 5.48
C GLY A 201 -9.32 8.78 6.28
N THR A 202 -9.18 8.88 7.59
CA THR A 202 -9.60 7.87 8.55
C THR A 202 -10.26 8.54 9.76
N ARG A 203 -11.51 8.20 10.02
CA ARG A 203 -12.27 8.79 11.13
C ARG A 203 -11.52 8.63 12.46
N THR A 204 -11.06 7.43 12.80
CA THR A 204 -10.36 7.14 14.05
C THR A 204 -9.14 8.04 14.27
N LEU A 205 -8.30 8.24 13.24
CA LEU A 205 -7.11 9.08 13.36
C LEU A 205 -7.49 10.57 13.45
N ASN A 206 -8.55 10.99 12.79
CA ASN A 206 -9.06 12.35 12.93
C ASN A 206 -9.63 12.61 14.33
N GLU A 207 -10.44 11.68 14.87
CA GLU A 207 -10.94 11.78 16.25
C GLU A 207 -9.80 11.72 17.28
N MET A 208 -8.76 10.91 17.05
CA MET A 208 -7.54 10.89 17.86
C MET A 208 -6.88 12.27 17.90
N MET A 209 -6.73 12.92 16.76
CA MET A 209 -6.15 14.25 16.70
C MET A 209 -7.01 15.30 17.38
N LYS A 210 -8.33 15.26 17.20
CA LYS A 210 -9.26 16.17 17.90
C LYS A 210 -9.15 15.99 19.42
N ALA A 211 -9.18 14.76 19.90
CA ALA A 211 -9.05 14.46 21.34
C ALA A 211 -7.72 14.95 21.91
N TRP A 212 -6.62 14.77 21.17
CA TRP A 212 -5.30 15.26 21.57
C TRP A 212 -5.25 16.79 21.64
N VAL A 213 -5.71 17.50 20.63
CA VAL A 213 -5.76 18.98 20.61
C VAL A 213 -6.59 19.48 21.81
N LEU A 214 -7.75 18.92 22.06
CA LEU A 214 -8.60 19.29 23.21
C LEU A 214 -7.90 19.03 24.54
N SER A 215 -7.14 17.94 24.64
CA SER A 215 -6.42 17.60 25.88
C SER A 215 -5.31 18.57 26.25
N LEU A 216 -4.82 19.38 25.30
CA LEU A 216 -3.84 20.43 25.56
C LEU A 216 -4.41 21.59 26.38
N GLY A 217 -5.73 21.82 26.34
CA GLY A 217 -6.40 22.87 27.11
C GLY A 217 -5.85 24.27 26.84
N GLY A 218 -5.28 24.52 25.66
CA GLY A 218 -4.60 25.78 25.30
C GLY A 218 -3.13 25.85 25.71
N ALA A 219 -2.58 24.81 26.36
CA ALA A 219 -1.15 24.73 26.65
C ALA A 219 -0.33 24.48 25.37
N PRO A 220 0.95 24.92 25.31
CA PRO A 220 1.82 24.63 24.19
C PRO A 220 1.98 23.15 23.94
N ALA A 221 1.80 22.73 22.69
CA ALA A 221 1.97 21.33 22.31
C ALA A 221 3.43 20.85 22.53
N PRO A 222 3.64 19.68 23.15
CA PRO A 222 4.97 19.13 23.38
C PRO A 222 5.65 18.66 22.09
N VAL A 223 4.89 18.40 21.03
CA VAL A 223 5.34 17.96 19.72
C VAL A 223 4.64 18.75 18.63
N GLN A 224 5.22 18.81 17.46
CA GLN A 224 4.58 19.32 16.25
C GLN A 224 3.93 18.18 15.48
N VAL A 225 2.94 18.47 14.65
CA VAL A 225 2.19 17.46 13.91
C VAL A 225 2.00 17.85 12.45
N ILE A 226 2.27 16.92 11.54
CA ILE A 226 1.81 16.95 10.16
C ILE A 226 0.61 16.01 10.09
N TRP A 227 -0.60 16.56 9.87
CA TRP A 227 -1.84 15.82 9.93
C TRP A 227 -2.55 15.79 8.58
N GLN A 228 -2.55 14.62 7.92
CA GLN A 228 -3.35 14.37 6.72
C GLN A 228 -4.75 13.92 7.13
N THR A 229 -5.72 14.79 6.97
CA THR A 229 -7.12 14.54 7.36
C THR A 229 -7.88 13.66 6.39
N GLY A 230 -7.48 13.67 5.10
CA GLY A 230 -8.20 13.06 4.01
C GLY A 230 -9.33 13.95 3.47
N ARG A 231 -9.67 13.77 2.19
CA ARG A 231 -10.61 14.63 1.48
C ARG A 231 -12.02 14.64 2.07
N TYR A 232 -12.46 13.52 2.66
CA TYR A 232 -13.79 13.43 3.26
C TYR A 232 -13.96 14.29 4.52
N TYR A 233 -12.88 14.49 5.27
CA TYR A 233 -12.92 15.14 6.57
C TYR A 233 -12.31 16.53 6.56
N GLU A 234 -11.82 17.00 5.41
CA GLU A 234 -11.09 18.27 5.29
C GLU A 234 -11.84 19.44 5.90
N ARG A 235 -13.10 19.64 5.51
CA ARG A 235 -13.90 20.76 5.98
C ARG A 235 -14.10 20.71 7.50
N GLU A 236 -14.51 19.57 8.02
CA GLU A 236 -14.75 19.38 9.45
C GLU A 236 -13.50 19.63 10.27
N MET A 237 -12.35 19.08 9.83
CA MET A 237 -11.08 19.22 10.57
C MET A 237 -10.52 20.62 10.49
N ARG A 238 -10.71 21.33 9.40
CA ARG A 238 -10.34 22.74 9.25
C ARG A 238 -11.18 23.64 10.16
N GLU A 239 -12.49 23.44 10.19
CA GLU A 239 -13.40 24.17 11.09
C GLU A 239 -13.04 23.90 12.56
N PHE A 240 -12.72 22.65 12.90
CA PHE A 240 -12.27 22.27 14.23
C PHE A 240 -10.98 22.98 14.66
N LEU A 241 -9.93 23.00 13.83
CA LEU A 241 -8.69 23.71 14.15
C LEU A 241 -8.85 25.24 14.19
N ALA A 242 -9.75 25.80 13.39
CA ALA A 242 -10.07 27.22 13.47
C ALA A 242 -10.72 27.60 14.83
N ALA A 243 -11.52 26.68 15.41
CA ALA A 243 -12.10 26.87 16.75
C ALA A 243 -11.12 26.52 17.89
N HIS A 244 -10.09 25.73 17.62
CA HIS A 244 -9.08 25.30 18.60
C HIS A 244 -7.65 25.52 18.05
N PRO A 245 -7.22 26.78 17.87
CA PRO A 245 -5.91 27.09 17.31
C PRO A 245 -4.80 26.41 18.12
N THR A 246 -3.90 25.70 17.43
CA THR A 246 -2.82 24.94 18.08
C THR A 246 -1.54 25.13 17.28
N ASP A 247 -0.55 25.79 17.89
CA ASP A 247 0.73 26.04 17.25
C ASP A 247 1.48 24.74 16.94
N GLY A 248 2.14 24.70 15.78
CA GLY A 248 2.91 23.53 15.34
C GLY A 248 2.06 22.38 14.78
N VAL A 249 0.80 22.63 14.44
CA VAL A 249 -0.05 21.65 13.74
C VAL A 249 -0.28 22.13 12.30
N TRP A 250 0.35 21.44 11.36
CA TRP A 250 -0.01 21.52 9.95
C TRP A 250 -1.15 20.53 9.65
N GLN A 251 -2.17 20.99 8.92
CA GLN A 251 -3.30 20.14 8.50
C GLN A 251 -3.57 20.32 7.01
N GLY A 252 -3.81 19.21 6.33
CA GLY A 252 -4.24 19.22 4.94
C GLY A 252 -5.00 17.94 4.54
N PRO A 253 -5.85 18.03 3.48
CA PRO A 253 -6.61 16.86 3.01
C PRO A 253 -5.72 15.80 2.39
N PHE A 254 -4.60 16.21 1.83
CA PHE A 254 -3.63 15.36 1.15
C PHE A 254 -2.22 15.94 1.26
N ILE A 255 -1.22 15.09 1.29
CA ILE A 255 0.20 15.49 1.29
C ILE A 255 0.79 15.13 -0.07
N ASP A 256 1.03 16.15 -0.91
CA ASP A 256 1.62 15.94 -2.23
C ASP A 256 3.12 15.60 -2.13
N ARG A 257 3.82 16.19 -1.16
CA ARG A 257 5.24 16.00 -0.89
C ARG A 257 5.44 15.05 0.31
N MET A 258 5.06 13.76 0.11
CA MET A 258 5.29 12.73 1.13
C MET A 258 6.77 12.55 1.48
N ASP A 259 7.67 12.80 0.54
CA ASP A 259 9.11 12.84 0.76
C ASP A 259 9.50 13.89 1.84
N TYR A 260 8.88 15.07 1.78
CA TYR A 260 9.07 16.11 2.79
C TYR A 260 8.41 15.72 4.13
N ALA A 261 7.21 15.14 4.08
CA ALA A 261 6.55 14.69 5.30
C ALA A 261 7.38 13.64 6.05
N TYR A 262 7.93 12.65 5.33
CA TYR A 262 8.84 11.68 5.91
C TYR A 262 10.15 12.32 6.39
N ALA A 263 10.74 13.25 5.65
CA ALA A 263 11.97 13.92 6.06
C ALA A 263 11.77 14.75 7.36
N ALA A 264 10.64 15.45 7.49
CA ALA A 264 10.30 16.24 8.67
C ALA A 264 9.97 15.38 9.90
N ALA A 265 9.33 14.22 9.71
CA ALA A 265 8.82 13.38 10.79
C ALA A 265 9.92 12.68 11.60
N ASP A 266 9.76 12.63 12.91
CA ASP A 266 10.55 11.82 13.83
C ASP A 266 9.84 10.51 14.18
N LEU A 267 8.50 10.51 14.14
CA LEU A 267 7.65 9.35 14.36
C LEU A 267 6.40 9.44 13.47
N VAL A 268 5.91 8.30 13.04
CA VAL A 268 4.70 8.21 12.19
C VAL A 268 3.59 7.44 12.91
N ILE A 269 2.37 7.96 12.87
CA ILE A 269 1.14 7.23 13.21
C ILE A 269 0.40 6.97 11.92
N SER A 270 0.17 5.71 11.56
CA SER A 270 -0.40 5.37 10.27
C SER A 270 -1.29 4.14 10.29
N ARG A 271 -2.13 4.00 9.26
CA ARG A 271 -2.71 2.71 8.88
C ARG A 271 -1.62 1.78 8.34
N SER A 272 -1.85 0.47 8.46
CA SER A 272 -0.88 -0.57 8.06
C SER A 272 -1.23 -1.21 6.71
N GLY A 273 -1.55 -0.37 5.71
CA GLY A 273 -1.67 -0.83 4.32
C GLY A 273 -0.31 -1.32 3.79
N ALA A 274 -0.32 -2.34 2.94
CA ALA A 274 0.90 -3.02 2.50
C ALA A 274 1.97 -2.07 1.92
N CYS A 275 1.59 -1.16 1.01
CA CYS A 275 2.52 -0.18 0.45
C CYS A 275 3.06 0.77 1.52
N THR A 276 2.20 1.28 2.41
CA THR A 276 2.61 2.19 3.48
C THR A 276 3.61 1.55 4.45
N VAL A 277 3.39 0.27 4.81
CA VAL A 277 4.35 -0.47 5.65
C VAL A 277 5.71 -0.54 4.95
N SER A 278 5.74 -0.89 3.67
CA SER A 278 6.99 -1.00 2.91
C SER A 278 7.67 0.36 2.70
N GLU A 279 6.91 1.44 2.47
CA GLU A 279 7.44 2.80 2.42
C GLU A 279 8.12 3.19 3.74
N LEU A 280 7.46 2.92 4.87
CA LEU A 280 7.98 3.23 6.20
C LEU A 280 9.25 2.43 6.54
N CYS A 281 9.37 1.20 6.05
CA CYS A 281 10.62 0.44 6.13
C CYS A 281 11.75 1.13 5.36
N LEU A 282 11.50 1.55 4.11
CA LEU A 282 12.52 2.21 3.28
C LEU A 282 12.99 3.54 3.84
N VAL A 283 12.09 4.34 4.45
CA VAL A 283 12.46 5.61 5.06
C VAL A 283 12.93 5.47 6.51
N ALA A 284 12.97 4.25 7.05
CA ALA A 284 13.42 3.91 8.40
C ALA A 284 12.72 4.71 9.51
N LYS A 285 11.41 5.03 9.35
CA LYS A 285 10.68 5.87 10.30
C LYS A 285 10.08 5.04 11.43
N PRO A 286 10.39 5.36 12.71
CA PRO A 286 9.69 4.81 13.86
C PRO A 286 8.19 4.96 13.68
N THR A 287 7.44 3.88 13.85
CA THR A 287 6.01 3.89 13.48
C THR A 287 5.13 3.25 14.55
N ILE A 288 4.00 3.89 14.81
CA ILE A 288 2.86 3.34 15.53
C ILE A 288 1.78 3.03 14.49
N PHE A 289 1.51 1.77 14.25
CA PHE A 289 0.42 1.35 13.40
C PHE A 289 -0.91 1.33 14.14
N VAL A 290 -1.94 1.86 13.48
CA VAL A 290 -3.34 1.77 13.90
C VAL A 290 -4.09 1.02 12.79
N PRO A 291 -4.14 -0.32 12.82
CA PRO A 291 -4.77 -1.11 11.76
C PRO A 291 -6.25 -0.80 11.61
N SER A 292 -6.75 -0.72 10.36
CA SER A 292 -8.17 -0.57 10.09
C SER A 292 -8.89 -1.91 10.31
N PRO A 293 -9.99 -1.94 11.09
CA PRO A 293 -10.79 -3.16 11.26
C PRO A 293 -11.69 -3.45 10.04
N ASN A 294 -11.86 -2.47 9.14
CA ASN A 294 -12.81 -2.53 8.03
C ASN A 294 -12.15 -3.00 6.71
N VAL A 295 -11.17 -3.90 6.79
CA VAL A 295 -10.48 -4.45 5.62
C VAL A 295 -10.72 -5.94 5.49
N ALA A 296 -10.53 -6.47 4.27
CA ALA A 296 -10.70 -7.89 4.01
C ALA A 296 -9.70 -8.71 4.83
N GLU A 297 -10.19 -9.80 5.45
CA GLU A 297 -9.37 -10.77 6.19
C GLU A 297 -8.47 -10.18 7.27
N ASP A 298 -8.79 -8.99 7.77
CA ASP A 298 -8.01 -8.29 8.79
C ASP A 298 -6.51 -8.16 8.43
N HIS A 299 -6.23 -7.95 7.13
CA HIS A 299 -4.85 -7.93 6.64
C HIS A 299 -4.02 -6.79 7.24
N GLN A 300 -4.63 -5.65 7.62
CA GLN A 300 -3.88 -4.56 8.23
C GLN A 300 -3.35 -4.93 9.62
N THR A 301 -4.15 -5.58 10.46
CA THR A 301 -3.66 -6.08 11.76
C THR A 301 -2.52 -7.08 11.57
N LYS A 302 -2.63 -7.97 10.59
CA LYS A 302 -1.58 -8.95 10.29
C LYS A 302 -0.30 -8.30 9.77
N ASN A 303 -0.41 -7.30 8.92
CA ASN A 303 0.74 -6.51 8.43
C ASN A 303 1.43 -5.78 9.60
N ALA A 304 0.67 -5.11 10.46
CA ALA A 304 1.24 -4.42 11.63
C ALA A 304 1.94 -5.38 12.59
N ARG A 305 1.32 -6.54 12.89
CA ARG A 305 1.92 -7.57 13.75
C ARG A 305 3.22 -8.12 13.17
N ALA A 306 3.32 -8.32 11.86
CA ALA A 306 4.54 -8.81 11.23
C ALA A 306 5.78 -7.95 11.56
N LEU A 307 5.58 -6.65 11.86
CA LEU A 307 6.64 -5.74 12.31
C LEU A 307 6.68 -5.61 13.84
N ALA A 308 5.52 -5.49 14.48
CA ALA A 308 5.42 -5.27 15.93
C ALA A 308 5.96 -6.47 16.73
N ASP A 309 5.67 -7.70 16.31
CA ASP A 309 6.16 -8.93 16.95
C ASP A 309 7.69 -9.09 16.85
N ARG A 310 8.33 -8.35 15.93
CA ARG A 310 9.79 -8.26 15.76
C ARG A 310 10.41 -7.03 16.46
N GLY A 311 9.62 -6.25 17.19
CA GLY A 311 10.07 -5.00 17.81
C GLY A 311 10.40 -3.88 16.82
N ALA A 312 10.00 -4.03 15.54
CA ALA A 312 10.27 -3.07 14.47
C ALA A 312 9.25 -1.93 14.38
N ALA A 313 8.10 -2.07 15.04
CA ALA A 313 7.06 -1.05 15.12
C ALA A 313 6.25 -1.21 16.39
N LEU A 314 5.39 -0.23 16.68
CA LEU A 314 4.35 -0.33 17.71
C LEU A 314 2.99 -0.47 17.04
N MET A 315 2.04 -1.08 17.76
CA MET A 315 0.68 -1.24 17.28
C MET A 315 -0.31 -0.83 18.37
N VAL A 316 -1.30 -0.03 17.99
CA VAL A 316 -2.45 0.34 18.82
C VAL A 316 -3.71 -0.11 18.09
N ARG A 317 -4.63 -0.73 18.79
CA ARG A 317 -5.92 -1.15 18.21
C ARG A 317 -6.75 0.08 17.83
N ASP A 318 -7.57 -0.04 16.79
CA ASP A 318 -8.42 1.05 16.30
C ASP A 318 -9.33 1.64 17.38
N ASP A 319 -9.95 0.78 18.19
CA ASP A 319 -10.84 1.15 19.31
C ASP A 319 -10.13 1.84 20.48
N GLN A 320 -8.82 1.71 20.58
CA GLN A 320 -7.99 2.33 21.63
C GLN A 320 -7.23 3.57 21.13
N ALA A 321 -7.17 3.78 19.82
CA ALA A 321 -6.29 4.76 19.20
C ALA A 321 -6.59 6.20 19.65
N VAL A 322 -7.87 6.54 19.80
CA VAL A 322 -8.30 7.89 20.21
C VAL A 322 -7.69 8.29 21.55
N ALA A 323 -7.65 7.37 22.51
CA ALA A 323 -7.16 7.65 23.86
C ALA A 323 -5.64 7.46 24.02
N SER A 324 -5.02 6.59 23.21
CA SER A 324 -3.67 6.10 23.55
C SER A 324 -2.59 6.37 22.51
N ALA A 325 -2.93 6.57 21.21
CA ALA A 325 -1.89 6.60 20.18
C ALA A 325 -1.02 7.88 20.23
N MET A 326 -1.62 9.07 20.44
CA MET A 326 -0.84 10.30 20.61
C MET A 326 -0.05 10.34 21.93
N PRO A 327 -0.62 9.99 23.10
CA PRO A 327 0.17 9.85 24.33
C PRO A 327 1.35 8.88 24.19
N LEU A 328 1.15 7.72 23.52
CA LEU A 328 2.23 6.78 23.24
C LEU A 328 3.31 7.40 22.35
N ALA A 329 2.92 8.14 21.31
CA ALA A 329 3.87 8.82 20.41
C ALA A 329 4.72 9.85 21.15
N VAL A 330 4.12 10.68 21.99
CA VAL A 330 4.82 11.65 22.84
C VAL A 330 5.81 10.94 23.78
N GLY A 331 5.38 9.84 24.41
CA GLY A 331 6.24 9.04 25.28
C GLY A 331 7.44 8.42 24.54
N VAL A 332 7.23 7.90 23.33
CA VAL A 332 8.32 7.34 22.50
C VAL A 332 9.30 8.43 22.05
N LEU A 333 8.81 9.60 21.69
CA LEU A 333 9.67 10.75 21.31
C LEU A 333 10.51 11.27 22.48
N GLY A 334 10.05 11.05 23.73
CA GLY A 334 10.82 11.34 24.94
C GLY A 334 11.87 10.27 25.30
N ASP A 335 11.93 9.15 24.55
CA ASP A 335 12.88 8.06 24.78
C ASP A 335 13.76 7.85 23.51
N PRO A 336 14.91 8.51 23.41
CA PRO A 336 15.81 8.41 22.25
C PRO A 336 16.29 6.98 21.97
N ALA A 337 16.47 6.16 23.01
CA ALA A 337 16.94 4.79 22.84
C ALA A 337 15.88 3.92 22.17
N ARG A 338 14.64 4.06 22.61
CA ARG A 338 13.47 3.37 22.03
C ARG A 338 13.21 3.83 20.59
N LEU A 339 13.27 5.14 20.34
CA LEU A 339 13.10 5.73 19.00
C LEU A 339 14.16 5.16 18.03
N ALA A 340 15.42 5.15 18.42
CA ALA A 340 16.51 4.58 17.63
C ALA A 340 16.36 3.07 17.41
N SER A 341 15.88 2.33 18.41
CA SER A 341 15.61 0.90 18.29
C SER A 341 14.54 0.60 17.26
N LEU A 342 13.41 1.33 17.28
CA LEU A 342 12.33 1.21 16.31
C LEU A 342 12.80 1.56 14.89
N SER A 343 13.60 2.63 14.73
CA SER A 343 14.16 3.03 13.44
C SER A 343 15.05 1.92 12.85
N ARG A 344 15.97 1.36 13.63
CA ARG A 344 16.81 0.25 13.17
C ARG A 344 16.00 -1.02 12.88
N GLY A 345 15.02 -1.32 13.72
CA GLY A 345 14.16 -2.50 13.53
C GLY A 345 13.36 -2.45 12.25
N ILE A 346 12.74 -1.31 11.94
CA ILE A 346 11.94 -1.15 10.73
C ILE A 346 12.82 -1.07 9.47
N GLU A 347 14.00 -0.43 9.55
CA GLU A 347 14.98 -0.35 8.48
C GLU A 347 15.52 -1.74 8.06
N ALA A 348 15.73 -2.64 9.01
CA ALA A 348 16.19 -4.00 8.75
C ALA A 348 15.22 -4.84 7.91
N LEU A 349 13.98 -4.39 7.78
CA LEU A 349 12.94 -5.03 6.97
C LEU A 349 12.76 -4.37 5.60
N ALA A 350 13.57 -3.37 5.26
CA ALA A 350 13.49 -2.65 4.00
C ALA A 350 13.99 -3.50 2.82
N ILE A 351 13.27 -3.46 1.72
CA ILE A 351 13.68 -4.04 0.42
C ILE A 351 13.46 -2.96 -0.63
N ASP A 352 14.54 -2.41 -1.16
CA ASP A 352 14.53 -1.25 -2.06
C ASP A 352 14.50 -1.61 -3.55
N ASP A 353 14.88 -2.83 -3.90
CA ASP A 353 14.96 -3.36 -5.25
C ASP A 353 13.79 -4.31 -5.60
N SER A 354 12.66 -4.17 -4.91
CA SER A 354 11.50 -5.09 -5.04
C SER A 354 10.97 -5.21 -6.47
N ALA A 355 10.88 -4.10 -7.19
CA ALA A 355 10.39 -4.10 -8.58
C ALA A 355 11.39 -4.81 -9.51
N GLU A 356 12.67 -4.56 -9.33
CA GLU A 356 13.78 -5.16 -10.09
C GLU A 356 13.85 -6.68 -9.85
N ARG A 357 13.66 -7.14 -8.60
CA ARG A 357 13.57 -8.58 -8.28
C ARG A 357 12.40 -9.25 -9.01
N ILE A 358 11.23 -8.61 -9.04
CA ILE A 358 10.06 -9.15 -9.76
C ILE A 358 10.34 -9.18 -11.27
N VAL A 359 10.96 -8.14 -11.83
CA VAL A 359 11.39 -8.12 -13.24
C VAL A 359 12.36 -9.27 -13.51
N GLY A 360 13.32 -9.52 -12.61
CA GLY A 360 14.24 -10.66 -12.70
C GLY A 360 13.51 -12.01 -12.81
N GLU A 361 12.44 -12.22 -12.03
CA GLU A 361 11.62 -13.44 -12.14
C GLU A 361 10.83 -13.50 -13.45
N ILE A 362 10.36 -12.36 -13.97
CA ILE A 362 9.72 -12.29 -15.30
C ILE A 362 10.72 -12.68 -16.39
N VAL A 363 11.91 -12.10 -16.37
CA VAL A 363 12.99 -12.39 -17.35
C VAL A 363 13.35 -13.87 -17.37
N LYS A 364 13.47 -14.52 -16.21
CA LYS A 364 13.75 -15.97 -16.13
C LYS A 364 12.69 -16.84 -16.80
N LEU A 365 11.46 -16.35 -16.95
CA LEU A 365 10.36 -17.11 -17.57
C LEU A 365 10.23 -16.89 -19.08
N ILE A 366 10.65 -15.72 -19.57
CA ILE A 366 10.42 -15.35 -20.97
C ILE A 366 11.73 -15.12 -21.77
N GLY A 367 12.88 -15.18 -21.12
CA GLY A 367 14.20 -15.10 -21.73
C GLY A 367 14.64 -13.69 -22.07
#